data_9c2d89c6b2d51d750be8f1104436c0b9
#
_entry.id   9c2d89c6b2d51d750be8f1104436c0b9
#
_cell.length_a   1.000
_cell.length_b   1.000
_cell.length_c   1.000
_cell.angle_alpha   90.00
_cell.angle_beta   90.00
_cell.angle_gamma   90.00
#
_symmetry.space_group_name_H-M   'P 1'
#
loop_
_entity.id
_entity.type
_entity.pdbx_description
1 polymer ?
#
loop_
_entity_poly.entity_id
_entity_poly.type
_entity_poly.pdbx_seq_one_letter_code
_entity_poly.pdbx_strand_id
1 'polypeptide(L)'
;MYFGILFFCIFGIIVANLAVNLSWAMALNLLLGFVIILLPSLFCAIIIRILPKKWFNYNNKIYNVGEKERQFLLKIGIKKWKDKIPELGQTVNFKKNKLIDANNPSYLEKFLTETCYAECLHISCVVCALIGMFFVPGGNFWNIAFPIAFVYSVYNIPSILIQRYNRPRLKVQLKRLTKIYNNDIINRV
;
A
#
# COMPACT_ATOMS: atom_id res chain seq x y z
N MET A 1 -5.82 -2.65 14.76
CA MET A 1 -7.24 -2.26 14.50
C MET A 1 -7.67 -2.58 13.06
N TYR A 2 -6.95 -2.16 12.00
CA TYR A 2 -7.35 -2.41 10.59
C TYR A 2 -7.34 -3.89 10.18
N PHE A 3 -6.35 -4.68 10.60
CA PHE A 3 -6.36 -6.13 10.36
C PHE A 3 -7.57 -6.79 11.02
N GLY A 4 -7.96 -6.32 12.20
CA GLY A 4 -9.19 -6.76 12.85
C GLY A 4 -10.43 -6.41 12.03
N ILE A 5 -10.53 -5.16 11.53
CA ILE A 5 -11.68 -4.74 10.71
C ILE A 5 -11.74 -5.55 9.42
N LEU A 6 -10.62 -5.72 8.71
CA LEU A 6 -10.56 -6.55 7.51
C LEU A 6 -10.96 -7.99 7.82
N PHE A 7 -10.42 -8.57 8.90
CA PHE A 7 -10.76 -9.91 9.35
C PHE A 7 -12.26 -10.02 9.67
N PHE A 8 -12.84 -9.08 10.42
CA PHE A 8 -14.27 -9.08 10.74
C PHE A 8 -15.15 -8.89 9.50
N CYS A 9 -14.76 -8.04 8.54
CA CYS A 9 -15.48 -7.90 7.27
C CYS A 9 -15.45 -9.20 6.46
N ILE A 10 -14.28 -9.82 6.32
CA ILE A 10 -14.12 -11.08 5.60
C ILE A 10 -14.88 -12.20 6.33
N PHE A 11 -14.70 -12.30 7.64
CA PHE A 11 -15.42 -13.27 8.47
C PHE A 11 -16.93 -13.08 8.41
N GLY A 12 -17.42 -11.83 8.46
CA GLY A 12 -18.82 -11.50 8.31
C GLY A 12 -19.39 -11.94 6.95
N ILE A 13 -18.64 -11.74 5.84
CA ILE A 13 -19.02 -12.23 4.52
C ILE A 13 -19.09 -13.76 4.52
N ILE A 14 -18.12 -14.45 5.13
CA ILE A 14 -18.10 -15.92 5.25
C ILE A 14 -19.32 -16.40 6.01
N VAL A 15 -19.56 -15.85 7.20
CA VAL A 15 -20.67 -16.25 8.07
C VAL A 15 -22.02 -15.99 7.40
N ALA A 16 -22.20 -14.83 6.77
CA ALA A 16 -23.43 -14.49 6.05
C ALA A 16 -23.70 -15.48 4.90
N ASN A 17 -22.68 -15.82 4.10
CA ASN A 17 -22.83 -16.78 3.01
C ASN A 17 -23.08 -18.21 3.51
N LEU A 18 -22.43 -18.63 4.59
CA LEU A 18 -22.67 -19.94 5.22
C LEU A 18 -24.05 -20.02 5.86
N ALA A 19 -24.53 -18.94 6.47
CA ALA A 19 -25.85 -18.92 7.12
C ALA A 19 -27.01 -19.00 6.11
N VAL A 20 -26.82 -18.42 4.92
CA VAL A 20 -27.87 -18.38 3.87
C VAL A 20 -27.88 -19.65 3.00
N ASN A 21 -26.71 -20.26 2.77
CA ASN A 21 -26.56 -21.37 1.83
C ASN A 21 -25.51 -22.40 2.32
N LEU A 22 -25.82 -23.18 3.34
CA LEU A 22 -24.97 -24.22 3.92
C LEU A 22 -24.62 -25.33 2.91
N SER A 23 -23.84 -24.99 1.85
CA SER A 23 -23.36 -25.97 0.89
C SER A 23 -21.84 -25.96 0.75
N TRP A 24 -21.24 -27.15 0.59
CA TRP A 24 -19.82 -27.30 0.29
C TRP A 24 -19.40 -26.54 -0.97
N ALA A 25 -20.27 -26.45 -1.98
CA ALA A 25 -20.02 -25.69 -3.20
C ALA A 25 -19.83 -24.20 -2.92
N MET A 26 -20.62 -23.63 -2.01
CA MET A 26 -20.51 -22.21 -1.62
C MET A 26 -19.21 -21.95 -0.84
N ALA A 27 -18.83 -22.85 0.08
CA ALA A 27 -17.58 -22.75 0.81
C ALA A 27 -16.37 -22.85 -0.13
N LEU A 28 -16.40 -23.73 -1.12
CA LEU A 28 -15.37 -23.86 -2.12
C LEU A 28 -15.27 -22.60 -3.00
N ASN A 29 -16.39 -22.04 -3.45
CA ASN A 29 -16.43 -20.81 -4.25
C ASN A 29 -15.90 -19.62 -3.46
N LEU A 30 -16.17 -19.54 -2.17
CA LEU A 30 -15.62 -18.53 -1.27
C LEU A 30 -14.09 -18.65 -1.18
N LEU A 31 -13.57 -19.86 -0.96
CA LEU A 31 -12.13 -20.14 -0.93
C LEU A 31 -11.46 -19.79 -2.26
N LEU A 32 -12.05 -20.20 -3.38
CA LEU A 32 -11.57 -19.87 -4.72
C LEU A 32 -11.60 -18.38 -4.97
N GLY A 33 -12.63 -17.66 -4.51
CA GLY A 33 -12.70 -16.20 -4.56
C GLY A 33 -11.53 -15.53 -3.85
N PHE A 34 -11.19 -15.98 -2.64
CA PHE A 34 -10.00 -15.49 -1.93
C PHE A 34 -8.72 -15.79 -2.70
N VAL A 35 -8.54 -17.02 -3.16
CA VAL A 35 -7.33 -17.42 -3.91
C VAL A 35 -7.17 -16.60 -5.17
N ILE A 36 -8.23 -16.47 -5.99
CA ILE A 36 -8.20 -15.77 -7.27
C ILE A 36 -7.95 -14.26 -7.07
N ILE A 37 -8.50 -13.65 -6.03
CA ILE A 37 -8.37 -12.20 -5.79
C ILE A 37 -7.05 -11.87 -5.08
N LEU A 38 -6.60 -12.66 -4.11
CA LEU A 38 -5.45 -12.32 -3.28
C LEU A 38 -4.13 -12.88 -3.81
N LEU A 39 -4.13 -14.10 -4.35
CA LEU A 39 -2.89 -14.78 -4.76
C LEU A 39 -2.10 -14.00 -5.83
N PRO A 40 -2.72 -13.38 -6.87
CA PRO A 40 -1.97 -12.60 -7.85
C PRO A 40 -1.19 -11.43 -7.25
N SER A 41 -1.69 -10.83 -6.17
CA SER A 41 -0.98 -9.74 -5.50
C SER A 41 0.31 -10.18 -4.81
N LEU A 42 0.39 -11.43 -4.33
CA LEU A 42 1.63 -12.00 -3.80
C LEU A 42 2.68 -12.18 -4.89
N PHE A 43 2.28 -12.64 -6.08
CA PHE A 43 3.17 -12.71 -7.24
C PHE A 43 3.65 -11.33 -7.66
N CYS A 44 2.76 -10.34 -7.69
CA CYS A 44 3.14 -8.95 -7.97
C CYS A 44 4.15 -8.42 -6.95
N ALA A 45 4.02 -8.77 -5.67
CA ALA A 45 4.98 -8.37 -4.64
C ALA A 45 6.39 -8.90 -4.92
N ILE A 46 6.50 -10.14 -5.37
CA ILE A 46 7.79 -10.75 -5.76
C ILE A 46 8.33 -10.08 -7.02
N ILE A 47 7.49 -9.94 -8.06
CA ILE A 47 7.88 -9.34 -9.34
C ILE A 47 8.39 -7.91 -9.13
N ILE A 48 7.67 -7.08 -8.37
CA ILE A 48 8.05 -5.69 -8.09
C ILE A 48 9.44 -5.60 -7.45
N ARG A 49 9.84 -6.57 -6.62
CA ARG A 49 11.17 -6.60 -6.01
C ARG A 49 12.30 -7.02 -6.97
N ILE A 50 11.97 -7.75 -8.03
CA ILE A 50 12.92 -8.21 -9.06
C ILE A 50 13.10 -7.13 -10.15
N LEU A 51 12.12 -6.26 -10.35
CA LEU A 51 12.14 -5.21 -11.36
C LEU A 51 13.32 -4.24 -11.16
N PRO A 52 13.83 -3.63 -12.25
CA PRO A 52 14.96 -2.71 -12.21
C PRO A 52 14.72 -1.52 -11.26
N LYS A 53 15.65 -1.27 -10.34
CA LYS A 53 15.58 -0.18 -9.35
C LYS A 53 15.30 1.20 -9.98
N LYS A 54 15.76 1.44 -11.23
CA LYS A 54 15.50 2.69 -11.97
C LYS A 54 14.02 3.02 -12.13
N TRP A 55 13.13 2.02 -12.14
CA TRP A 55 11.68 2.24 -12.24
C TRP A 55 11.11 2.81 -10.95
N PHE A 56 11.73 2.53 -9.82
CA PHE A 56 11.33 2.97 -8.49
C PHE A 56 12.11 4.19 -8.00
N ASN A 57 12.68 4.94 -8.93
CA ASN A 57 13.32 6.21 -8.59
C ASN A 57 12.24 7.24 -8.21
N TYR A 58 12.31 7.71 -6.99
CA TYR A 58 11.38 8.70 -6.42
C TYR A 58 11.36 10.04 -7.17
N ASN A 59 12.31 10.30 -8.07
CA ASN A 59 12.33 11.49 -8.94
C ASN A 59 11.55 11.29 -10.25
N ASN A 60 11.15 10.06 -10.59
CA ASN A 60 10.33 9.81 -11.78
C ASN A 60 8.99 10.56 -11.67
N LYS A 61 8.49 11.05 -12.79
CA LYS A 61 7.25 11.86 -12.86
C LYS A 61 6.04 11.15 -12.24
N ILE A 62 5.94 9.83 -12.37
CA ILE A 62 4.84 9.03 -11.84
C ILE A 62 4.73 9.11 -10.30
N TYR A 63 5.85 9.31 -9.61
CA TYR A 63 5.90 9.41 -8.15
C TYR A 63 5.83 10.86 -7.64
N ASN A 64 5.79 11.84 -8.54
CA ASN A 64 5.65 13.23 -8.12
C ASN A 64 4.22 13.52 -7.71
N VAL A 65 4.09 14.25 -6.63
CA VAL A 65 2.79 14.68 -6.07
C VAL A 65 2.60 16.14 -6.41
N GLY A 66 1.58 16.43 -7.24
CA GLY A 66 1.23 17.78 -7.63
C GLY A 66 0.49 18.53 -6.52
N GLU A 67 0.40 19.87 -6.64
CA GLU A 67 -0.24 20.69 -5.63
C GLU A 67 -1.74 20.36 -5.46
N LYS A 68 -2.47 20.10 -6.56
CA LYS A 68 -3.88 19.69 -6.50
C LYS A 68 -4.08 18.40 -5.71
N GLU A 69 -3.22 17.41 -5.94
CA GLU A 69 -3.24 16.15 -5.21
C GLU A 69 -2.90 16.36 -3.73
N ARG A 70 -1.90 17.16 -3.44
CA ARG A 70 -1.54 17.52 -2.06
C ARG A 70 -2.70 18.16 -1.32
N GLN A 71 -3.40 19.11 -1.95
CA GLN A 71 -4.59 19.76 -1.37
C GLN A 71 -5.70 18.74 -1.13
N PHE A 72 -5.96 17.84 -2.07
CA PHE A 72 -6.92 16.74 -1.89
C PHE A 72 -6.55 15.88 -0.68
N LEU A 73 -5.30 15.45 -0.54
CA LEU A 73 -4.83 14.65 0.59
C LEU A 73 -5.03 15.38 1.93
N LEU A 74 -4.82 16.69 1.95
CA LEU A 74 -5.09 17.51 3.14
C LEU A 74 -6.59 17.62 3.43
N LYS A 75 -7.43 17.78 2.39
CA LYS A 75 -8.89 17.89 2.51
C LYS A 75 -9.52 16.61 3.08
N ILE A 76 -9.03 15.44 2.72
CA ILE A 76 -9.50 14.15 3.30
C ILE A 76 -8.94 13.90 4.72
N GLY A 77 -8.23 14.88 5.30
CA GLY A 77 -7.76 14.82 6.68
C GLY A 77 -6.67 13.77 6.92
N ILE A 78 -5.81 13.47 5.93
CA ILE A 78 -4.78 12.42 6.01
C ILE A 78 -3.91 12.52 7.27
N LYS A 79 -3.66 13.73 7.78
CA LYS A 79 -2.88 13.95 9.00
C LYS A 79 -3.51 13.31 10.25
N LYS A 80 -4.85 13.18 10.28
CA LYS A 80 -5.59 12.69 11.45
C LYS A 80 -5.60 11.16 11.55
N TRP A 81 -5.52 10.48 10.39
CA TRP A 81 -5.71 9.04 10.34
C TRP A 81 -4.50 8.24 9.84
N LYS A 82 -3.53 8.85 9.14
CA LYS A 82 -2.37 8.14 8.58
C LYS A 82 -1.57 7.33 9.61
N ASP A 83 -1.44 7.84 10.83
CA ASP A 83 -0.66 7.20 11.89
C ASP A 83 -1.42 6.07 12.61
N LYS A 84 -2.73 5.94 12.33
CA LYS A 84 -3.60 4.88 12.85
C LYS A 84 -3.59 3.63 11.97
N ILE A 85 -3.05 3.71 10.74
CA ILE A 85 -2.98 2.58 9.81
C ILE A 85 -1.72 1.77 10.10
N PRO A 86 -1.85 0.48 10.47
CA PRO A 86 -0.70 -0.39 10.66
C PRO A 86 0.01 -0.64 9.33
N GLU A 87 1.32 -0.61 9.34
CA GLU A 87 2.15 -0.93 8.19
C GLU A 87 3.00 -2.16 8.46
N LEU A 88 3.07 -3.05 7.47
CA LEU A 88 3.99 -4.18 7.48
C LEU A 88 5.47 -3.74 7.42
N GLY A 89 5.74 -2.50 6.97
CA GLY A 89 7.07 -1.90 7.01
C GLY A 89 7.71 -1.82 8.40
N GLN A 90 6.90 -1.97 9.46
CA GLN A 90 7.41 -2.06 10.84
C GLN A 90 8.27 -3.31 11.07
N THR A 91 8.06 -4.37 10.32
CA THR A 91 8.81 -5.63 10.43
C THR A 91 10.18 -5.57 9.75
N VAL A 92 10.40 -4.60 8.86
CA VAL A 92 11.66 -4.42 8.10
C VAL A 92 12.40 -3.13 8.47
N ASN A 93 12.25 -2.64 9.69
CA ASN A 93 12.92 -1.44 10.22
C ASN A 93 12.59 -0.12 9.49
N PHE A 94 11.50 -0.08 8.70
CA PHE A 94 11.00 1.14 8.06
C PHE A 94 9.71 1.60 8.75
N LYS A 95 9.82 2.27 9.90
CA LYS A 95 8.67 2.83 10.63
C LYS A 95 8.33 4.22 10.09
N LYS A 96 7.08 4.43 9.61
CA LYS A 96 6.57 5.74 9.21
C LYS A 96 6.61 6.80 10.31
N ASN A 97 6.23 6.37 11.52
CA ASN A 97 5.98 7.27 12.64
C ASN A 97 7.28 7.67 13.33
N LYS A 98 8.39 6.96 13.07
CA LYS A 98 9.70 7.26 13.64
C LYS A 98 10.77 6.81 12.66
N LEU A 99 11.35 7.75 11.92
CA LEU A 99 12.53 7.50 11.11
C LEU A 99 13.66 7.10 12.07
N ILE A 100 14.25 5.94 11.83
CA ILE A 100 15.32 5.39 12.70
C ILE A 100 16.55 6.29 12.63
N ASP A 101 16.87 6.79 11.43
CA ASP A 101 18.03 7.65 11.19
C ASP A 101 17.63 8.83 10.27
N ALA A 102 16.83 9.75 10.85
CA ALA A 102 16.28 10.89 10.13
C ALA A 102 17.32 11.89 9.62
N ASN A 103 18.56 11.82 10.16
CA ASN A 103 19.66 12.73 9.82
C ASN A 103 20.65 12.12 8.82
N ASN A 104 20.42 10.90 8.36
CA ASN A 104 21.27 10.22 7.40
C ASN A 104 20.69 10.33 5.98
N PRO A 105 21.34 11.03 5.05
CA PRO A 105 20.87 11.17 3.68
C PRO A 105 20.67 9.82 2.97
N SER A 106 21.61 8.88 3.11
CA SER A 106 21.53 7.56 2.46
C SER A 106 20.34 6.74 2.98
N TYR A 107 20.02 6.85 4.28
CA TYR A 107 18.82 6.24 4.85
C TYR A 107 17.54 6.83 4.25
N LEU A 108 17.47 8.17 4.11
CA LEU A 108 16.30 8.84 3.52
C LEU A 108 16.12 8.51 2.04
N GLU A 109 17.20 8.39 1.26
CA GLU A 109 17.14 7.96 -0.15
C GLU A 109 16.58 6.55 -0.27
N LYS A 110 17.07 5.63 0.56
CA LYS A 110 16.56 4.26 0.61
C LYS A 110 15.07 4.26 1.01
N PHE A 111 14.70 5.04 2.02
CA PHE A 111 13.32 5.15 2.46
C PHE A 111 12.40 5.72 1.37
N LEU A 112 12.84 6.75 0.63
CA LEU A 112 12.11 7.30 -0.51
C LEU A 112 11.88 6.24 -1.61
N THR A 113 12.89 5.45 -1.92
CA THR A 113 12.77 4.34 -2.87
C THR A 113 11.78 3.28 -2.39
N GLU A 114 11.83 2.91 -1.10
CA GLU A 114 10.86 1.98 -0.50
C GLU A 114 9.42 2.51 -0.56
N THR A 115 9.20 3.83 -0.46
CA THR A 115 7.86 4.40 -0.67
C THR A 115 7.34 4.18 -2.09
N CYS A 116 8.21 4.14 -3.10
CA CYS A 116 7.81 3.85 -4.47
C CYS A 116 7.47 2.37 -4.68
N TYR A 117 8.27 1.46 -4.10
CA TYR A 117 7.95 0.03 -4.09
C TYR A 117 6.60 -0.24 -3.42
N ALA A 118 6.37 0.35 -2.24
CA ALA A 118 5.13 0.17 -1.50
C ALA A 118 3.92 0.71 -2.26
N GLU A 119 4.03 1.89 -2.90
CA GLU A 119 2.97 2.44 -3.73
C GLU A 119 2.62 1.52 -4.89
N CYS A 120 3.62 1.06 -5.66
CA CYS A 120 3.42 0.12 -6.74
C CYS A 120 2.76 -1.18 -6.27
N LEU A 121 3.20 -1.73 -5.15
CA LEU A 121 2.63 -2.94 -4.58
C LEU A 121 1.14 -2.76 -4.25
N HIS A 122 0.79 -1.70 -3.54
CA HIS A 122 -0.61 -1.47 -3.18
C HIS A 122 -1.50 -1.17 -4.39
N ILE A 123 -0.97 -0.49 -5.42
CA ILE A 123 -1.69 -0.29 -6.69
C ILE A 123 -1.91 -1.64 -7.37
N SER A 124 -0.89 -2.50 -7.46
CA SER A 124 -1.05 -3.83 -8.06
C SER A 124 -2.04 -4.70 -7.29
N CYS A 125 -2.08 -4.61 -5.96
CA CYS A 125 -3.09 -5.29 -5.15
C CYS A 125 -4.52 -4.87 -5.52
N VAL A 126 -4.76 -3.56 -5.67
CA VAL A 126 -6.08 -3.04 -6.09
C VAL A 126 -6.42 -3.52 -7.50
N VAL A 127 -5.49 -3.41 -8.45
CA VAL A 127 -5.70 -3.83 -9.84
C VAL A 127 -5.98 -5.33 -9.93
N CYS A 128 -5.17 -6.17 -9.24
CA CYS A 128 -5.39 -7.61 -9.20
C CYS A 128 -6.76 -7.97 -8.60
N ALA A 129 -7.19 -7.28 -7.55
CA ALA A 129 -8.49 -7.52 -6.95
C ALA A 129 -9.64 -7.17 -7.90
N LEU A 130 -9.57 -6.00 -8.56
CA LEU A 130 -10.60 -5.55 -9.50
C LEU A 130 -10.67 -6.42 -10.75
N ILE A 131 -9.56 -6.96 -11.22
CA ILE A 131 -9.54 -7.89 -12.35
C ILE A 131 -9.97 -9.29 -11.88
N GLY A 132 -9.42 -9.76 -10.77
CA GLY A 132 -9.67 -11.10 -10.24
C GLY A 132 -11.14 -11.38 -9.93
N MET A 133 -11.91 -10.36 -9.52
CA MET A 133 -13.32 -10.54 -9.18
C MET A 133 -14.16 -11.06 -10.35
N PHE A 134 -13.75 -10.83 -11.60
CA PHE A 134 -14.45 -11.32 -12.79
C PHE A 134 -14.18 -12.80 -13.10
N PHE A 135 -13.17 -13.39 -12.46
CA PHE A 135 -12.77 -14.79 -12.66
C PHE A 135 -13.27 -15.73 -11.57
N VAL A 136 -13.99 -15.22 -10.58
CA VAL A 136 -14.58 -16.06 -9.51
C VAL A 136 -15.72 -16.89 -10.10
N PRO A 137 -15.67 -18.24 -10.00
CA PRO A 137 -16.65 -19.13 -10.63
C PRO A 137 -18.02 -19.11 -9.96
N GLY A 138 -18.99 -19.74 -10.60
CA GLY A 138 -20.29 -20.06 -10.00
C GLY A 138 -21.31 -18.93 -9.98
N GLY A 139 -21.13 -17.85 -10.76
CA GLY A 139 -22.08 -16.72 -10.80
C GLY A 139 -22.18 -15.91 -9.51
N ASN A 140 -21.19 -16.09 -8.60
CA ASN A 140 -21.18 -15.49 -7.27
C ASN A 140 -20.55 -14.08 -7.25
N PHE A 141 -20.69 -13.33 -8.35
CA PHE A 141 -20.07 -12.00 -8.45
C PHE A 141 -20.49 -11.07 -7.29
N TRP A 142 -21.78 -10.88 -7.08
CA TRP A 142 -22.29 -9.96 -6.06
C TRP A 142 -22.15 -10.47 -4.62
N ASN A 143 -22.22 -11.78 -4.42
CA ASN A 143 -22.23 -12.38 -3.08
C ASN A 143 -20.83 -12.70 -2.56
N ILE A 144 -19.86 -12.91 -3.44
CA ILE A 144 -18.49 -13.34 -3.07
C ILE A 144 -17.44 -12.40 -3.68
N ALA A 145 -17.37 -12.32 -5.02
CA ALA A 145 -16.26 -11.70 -5.70
C ALA A 145 -16.15 -10.20 -5.42
N PHE A 146 -17.24 -9.47 -5.63
CA PHE A 146 -17.30 -8.03 -5.42
C PHE A 146 -17.01 -7.62 -3.96
N PRO A 147 -17.64 -8.21 -2.92
CA PRO A 147 -17.33 -7.88 -1.54
C PRO A 147 -15.86 -8.12 -1.16
N ILE A 148 -15.27 -9.24 -1.57
CA ILE A 148 -13.86 -9.53 -1.30
C ILE A 148 -12.96 -8.48 -1.97
N ALA A 149 -13.15 -8.24 -3.27
CA ALA A 149 -12.37 -7.29 -4.04
C ALA A 149 -12.52 -5.86 -3.51
N PHE A 150 -13.73 -5.46 -3.15
CA PHE A 150 -14.03 -4.14 -2.58
C PHE A 150 -13.30 -3.93 -1.25
N VAL A 151 -13.48 -4.84 -0.28
CA VAL A 151 -12.84 -4.75 1.04
C VAL A 151 -11.32 -4.73 0.89
N TYR A 152 -10.76 -5.59 0.03
CA TYR A 152 -9.34 -5.64 -0.21
C TYR A 152 -8.80 -4.36 -0.85
N SER A 153 -9.53 -3.78 -1.81
CA SER A 153 -9.18 -2.51 -2.45
C SER A 153 -9.23 -1.35 -1.46
N VAL A 154 -10.30 -1.25 -0.66
CA VAL A 154 -10.46 -0.23 0.39
C VAL A 154 -9.33 -0.32 1.43
N TYR A 155 -8.85 -1.52 1.72
CA TYR A 155 -7.70 -1.71 2.62
C TYR A 155 -6.38 -1.20 2.03
N ASN A 156 -6.17 -1.34 0.72
CA ASN A 156 -4.92 -0.95 0.06
C ASN A 156 -4.85 0.55 -0.29
N ILE A 157 -5.97 1.20 -0.59
CA ILE A 157 -6.02 2.62 -0.97
C ILE A 157 -5.38 3.55 0.06
N PRO A 158 -5.66 3.45 1.37
CA PRO A 158 -5.02 4.30 2.37
C PRO A 158 -3.48 4.23 2.36
N SER A 159 -2.93 3.04 2.14
CA SER A 159 -1.47 2.86 2.05
C SER A 159 -0.87 3.63 0.87
N ILE A 160 -1.52 3.61 -0.30
CA ILE A 160 -1.13 4.41 -1.47
C ILE A 160 -1.12 5.91 -1.12
N LEU A 161 -2.22 6.41 -0.55
CA LEU A 161 -2.37 7.82 -0.20
C LEU A 161 -1.29 8.28 0.80
N ILE A 162 -0.93 7.43 1.76
CA ILE A 162 0.09 7.76 2.75
C ILE A 162 1.48 7.84 2.11
N GLN A 163 1.84 6.91 1.21
CA GLN A 163 3.13 6.98 0.51
C GLN A 163 3.24 8.28 -0.30
N ARG A 164 2.18 8.64 -1.03
CA ARG A 164 2.12 9.89 -1.80
C ARG A 164 2.17 11.13 -0.89
N TYR A 165 1.51 11.12 0.26
CA TYR A 165 1.54 12.24 1.20
C TYR A 165 2.91 12.44 1.86
N ASN A 166 3.62 11.37 2.21
CA ASN A 166 4.88 11.44 2.92
C ASN A 166 6.08 11.78 2.00
N ARG A 167 6.05 11.34 0.75
CA ARG A 167 7.19 11.47 -0.19
C ARG A 167 7.67 12.91 -0.41
N PRO A 168 6.83 13.92 -0.66
CA PRO A 168 7.29 15.31 -0.81
C PRO A 168 8.03 15.84 0.43
N ARG A 169 7.58 15.46 1.62
CA ARG A 169 8.19 15.88 2.89
C ARG A 169 9.57 15.26 3.07
N LEU A 170 9.70 13.98 2.78
CA LEU A 170 10.98 13.27 2.81
C LEU A 170 11.97 13.85 1.79
N LYS A 171 11.50 14.20 0.59
CA LYS A 171 12.33 14.89 -0.42
C LYS A 171 12.88 16.23 0.07
N VAL A 172 12.05 17.04 0.73
CA VAL A 172 12.49 18.32 1.31
C VAL A 172 13.53 18.09 2.41
N GLN A 173 13.29 17.10 3.28
CA GLN A 173 14.23 16.75 4.34
C GLN A 173 15.58 16.29 3.76
N LEU A 174 15.56 15.39 2.78
CA LEU A 174 16.76 14.94 2.10
C LEU A 174 17.56 16.09 1.49
N LYS A 175 16.91 17.00 0.77
CA LYS A 175 17.58 18.17 0.19
C LYS A 175 18.26 19.05 1.24
N ARG A 176 17.61 19.26 2.39
CA ARG A 176 18.19 20.04 3.52
C ARG A 176 19.46 19.37 4.05
N LEU A 177 19.40 18.07 4.30
CA LEU A 177 20.55 17.34 4.86
C LEU A 177 21.72 17.29 3.87
N THR A 178 21.45 17.05 2.61
CA THR A 178 22.50 17.05 1.57
C THR A 178 23.19 18.42 1.48
N LYS A 179 22.43 19.52 1.60
CA LYS A 179 23.00 20.87 1.63
C LYS A 179 23.88 21.11 2.85
N ILE A 180 23.45 20.70 4.05
CA ILE A 180 24.24 20.81 5.28
C ILE A 180 25.54 20.01 5.14
N TYR A 181 25.44 18.76 4.72
CA TYR A 181 26.58 17.87 4.55
C TYR A 181 27.62 18.43 3.56
N ASN A 182 27.18 18.99 2.44
CA ASN A 182 28.07 19.60 1.46
C ASN A 182 28.75 20.86 2.00
N ASN A 183 28.04 21.70 2.77
CA ASN A 183 28.63 22.89 3.40
C ASN A 183 29.67 22.51 4.46
N ASP A 184 29.42 21.46 5.24
CA ASP A 184 30.38 20.98 6.25
C ASP A 184 31.66 20.43 5.63
N ILE A 185 31.59 19.82 4.44
CA ILE A 185 32.75 19.39 3.69
C ILE A 185 33.55 20.58 3.18
N ILE A 186 32.88 21.58 2.59
CA ILE A 186 33.53 22.78 2.06
C ILE A 186 34.25 23.57 3.16
N ASN A 187 33.66 23.66 4.36
CA ASN A 187 34.25 24.38 5.49
C ASN A 187 35.41 23.64 6.18
N ARG A 188 35.67 22.38 5.83
CA ARG A 188 36.77 21.55 6.37
C ARG A 188 37.97 21.45 5.45
N VAL A 189 37.84 21.93 4.21
CA VAL A 189 38.89 22.05 3.21
C VAL A 189 39.46 23.45 3.17
#